data_e7b4e3299cffb29612162ee44ba94330
#
_entry.id   e7b4e3299cffb29612162ee44ba94330
#
_cell.length_a   1.000
_cell.length_b   1.000
_cell.length_c   1.000
_cell.angle_alpha   90.00
_cell.angle_beta   90.00
_cell.angle_gamma   90.00
#
_symmetry.space_group_name_H-M   'P 1'
#
loop_
_entity.id
_entity.type
_entity.pdbx_description
1 polymer ?
#
loop_
_entity_poly.entity_id
_entity_poly.type
_entity_poly.pdbx_seq_one_letter_code
_entity_poly.pdbx_strand_id
1 'polypeptide(L)'
;MGLYGDQFKDKVAIVTGAGGGIGQVYAESLAREGAAVVVADINVEGAQKVADGIKGEGGNALAVRVDVSDPDSAKEMAAQTLAEFGGIDYLVNNAAIFGGMKLDFLVSVDWDYYKKFMSVNMDGALLCTRAVYRKMAKRGGGAIVNQSSTAAWLYSNFYGLAKVGINGLTQQLATELGGQNIRINAIAPGPIDTEANRTTTPQEMVADIVKGIPLSRMGEPEDLVGMCLFLLSDQAKWITCQIFNVDGGQIFRS
;
A
#
# COMPACT_ATOMS: atom_id res chain seq x y z
N MET A 1 12.57 18.93 -11.93
CA MET A 1 12.55 17.64 -12.65
C MET A 1 12.60 16.57 -11.58
N GLY A 2 11.60 15.70 -11.49
CA GLY A 2 11.53 14.65 -10.47
C GLY A 2 12.71 13.67 -10.58
N LEU A 3 12.91 12.84 -9.53
CA LEU A 3 13.98 11.84 -9.47
C LEU A 3 13.90 10.80 -10.59
N TYR A 4 12.71 10.58 -11.13
CA TYR A 4 12.42 9.58 -12.17
C TYR A 4 12.21 10.19 -13.56
N GLY A 5 12.50 11.50 -13.75
CA GLY A 5 12.26 12.20 -15.00
C GLY A 5 10.78 12.18 -15.38
N ASP A 6 10.47 11.83 -16.64
CA ASP A 6 9.08 11.79 -17.13
C ASP A 6 8.42 10.39 -17.01
N GLN A 7 8.98 9.45 -16.24
CA GLN A 7 8.47 8.07 -16.17
C GLN A 7 7.05 7.95 -15.63
N PHE A 8 6.67 8.84 -14.71
CA PHE A 8 5.32 8.87 -14.11
C PHE A 8 4.37 9.82 -14.83
N LYS A 9 4.88 10.66 -15.76
CA LYS A 9 4.05 11.53 -16.56
C LYS A 9 3.07 10.73 -17.42
N ASP A 10 1.84 11.18 -17.50
CA ASP A 10 0.73 10.51 -18.21
C ASP A 10 0.40 9.10 -17.70
N LYS A 11 0.88 8.73 -16.51
CA LYS A 11 0.56 7.49 -15.80
C LYS A 11 -0.53 7.73 -14.77
N VAL A 12 -1.30 6.68 -14.53
CA VAL A 12 -2.41 6.69 -13.57
C VAL A 12 -2.12 5.70 -12.45
N ALA A 13 -2.08 6.20 -11.21
CA ALA A 13 -1.84 5.41 -10.01
C ALA A 13 -3.06 5.41 -9.10
N ILE A 14 -3.44 4.25 -8.59
CA ILE A 14 -4.42 4.11 -7.50
C ILE A 14 -3.66 3.80 -6.21
N VAL A 15 -3.93 4.56 -5.15
CA VAL A 15 -3.38 4.28 -3.81
C VAL A 15 -4.55 4.06 -2.87
N THR A 16 -4.66 2.85 -2.28
CA THR A 16 -5.71 2.53 -1.31
C THR A 16 -5.27 2.87 0.11
N GLY A 17 -6.21 3.26 0.99
CA GLY A 17 -5.88 3.75 2.33
C GLY A 17 -5.07 5.05 2.27
N ALA A 18 -5.38 5.92 1.30
CA ALA A 18 -4.62 7.13 1.01
C ALA A 18 -5.20 8.40 1.64
N GLY A 19 -6.25 8.28 2.44
CA GLY A 19 -6.82 9.41 3.18
C GLY A 19 -5.97 9.91 4.35
N GLY A 20 -4.78 9.31 4.59
CA GLY A 20 -3.83 9.68 5.63
C GLY A 20 -2.61 8.76 5.69
N GLY A 21 -1.67 9.06 6.59
CA GLY A 21 -0.51 8.25 6.91
C GLY A 21 0.37 7.89 5.70
N ILE A 22 0.82 6.63 5.63
CA ILE A 22 1.72 6.16 4.58
C ILE A 22 1.09 6.32 3.19
N GLY A 23 -0.20 5.99 3.05
CA GLY A 23 -0.91 6.06 1.76
C GLY A 23 -1.00 7.48 1.22
N GLN A 24 -1.23 8.47 2.08
CA GLN A 24 -1.20 9.88 1.72
C GLN A 24 0.15 10.28 1.13
N VAL A 25 1.25 9.93 1.82
CA VAL A 25 2.61 10.30 1.40
C VAL A 25 2.98 9.62 0.07
N TYR A 26 2.54 8.38 -0.16
CA TYR A 26 2.67 7.73 -1.46
C TYR A 26 1.91 8.47 -2.56
N ALA A 27 0.64 8.84 -2.31
CA ALA A 27 -0.19 9.55 -3.27
C ALA A 27 0.40 10.91 -3.66
N GLU A 28 0.80 11.70 -2.66
CA GLU A 28 1.44 13.01 -2.87
C GLU A 28 2.76 12.87 -3.65
N SER A 29 3.57 11.87 -3.32
CA SER A 29 4.87 11.65 -3.98
C SER A 29 4.71 11.22 -5.44
N LEU A 30 3.75 10.33 -5.74
CA LEU A 30 3.41 9.95 -7.12
C LEU A 30 2.93 11.14 -7.94
N ALA A 31 2.12 12.01 -7.35
CA ALA A 31 1.64 13.24 -8.00
C ALA A 31 2.78 14.24 -8.27
N ARG A 32 3.73 14.40 -7.33
CA ARG A 32 4.93 15.25 -7.53
C ARG A 32 5.83 14.73 -8.67
N GLU A 33 5.86 13.43 -8.89
CA GLU A 33 6.57 12.82 -10.04
C GLU A 33 5.75 12.88 -11.35
N GLY A 34 4.52 13.41 -11.33
CA GLY A 34 3.71 13.69 -12.52
C GLY A 34 2.61 12.69 -12.82
N ALA A 35 2.36 11.70 -11.95
CA ALA A 35 1.24 10.78 -12.12
C ALA A 35 -0.11 11.47 -11.83
N ALA A 36 -1.15 11.06 -12.52
CA ALA A 36 -2.53 11.26 -12.07
C ALA A 36 -2.85 10.23 -10.97
N VAL A 37 -3.33 10.68 -9.82
CA VAL A 37 -3.46 9.83 -8.63
C VAL A 37 -4.91 9.70 -8.17
N VAL A 38 -5.37 8.46 -7.99
CA VAL A 38 -6.61 8.17 -7.29
C VAL A 38 -6.29 7.93 -5.82
N VAL A 39 -6.76 8.85 -5.00
CA VAL A 39 -6.71 8.80 -3.53
C VAL A 39 -7.92 8.01 -3.06
N ALA A 40 -7.75 6.70 -2.87
CA ALA A 40 -8.84 5.78 -2.57
C ALA A 40 -8.84 5.42 -1.08
N ASP A 41 -9.95 5.70 -0.38
CA ASP A 41 -10.09 5.43 1.06
C ASP A 41 -11.54 5.14 1.44
N ILE A 42 -11.76 4.42 2.55
CA ILE A 42 -13.09 4.30 3.15
C ILE A 42 -13.52 5.63 3.81
N ASN A 43 -12.55 6.40 4.31
CA ASN A 43 -12.73 7.76 4.78
C ASN A 43 -12.64 8.74 3.60
N VAL A 44 -13.79 9.00 2.98
CA VAL A 44 -13.87 9.87 1.80
C VAL A 44 -13.47 11.31 2.10
N GLU A 45 -13.70 11.82 3.30
CA GLU A 45 -13.32 13.18 3.69
C GLU A 45 -11.79 13.32 3.75
N GLY A 46 -11.10 12.34 4.35
CA GLY A 46 -9.64 12.26 4.34
C GLY A 46 -9.09 12.18 2.91
N ALA A 47 -9.67 11.31 2.08
CA ALA A 47 -9.27 11.17 0.68
C ALA A 47 -9.45 12.49 -0.10
N GLN A 48 -10.56 13.19 0.12
CA GLN A 48 -10.84 14.48 -0.54
C GLN A 48 -9.82 15.54 -0.12
N LYS A 49 -9.50 15.62 1.17
CA LYS A 49 -8.50 16.57 1.68
C LYS A 49 -7.13 16.36 1.04
N VAL A 50 -6.70 15.08 0.91
CA VAL A 50 -5.43 14.75 0.27
C VAL A 50 -5.46 15.08 -1.23
N ALA A 51 -6.54 14.73 -1.93
CA ALA A 51 -6.70 15.04 -3.35
C ALA A 51 -6.72 16.56 -3.62
N ASP A 52 -7.36 17.34 -2.76
CA ASP A 52 -7.38 18.81 -2.86
C ASP A 52 -5.99 19.41 -2.59
N GLY A 53 -5.23 18.84 -1.64
CA GLY A 53 -3.83 19.20 -1.40
C GLY A 53 -2.97 18.98 -2.64
N ILE A 54 -3.06 17.80 -3.26
CA ILE A 54 -2.35 17.47 -4.50
C ILE A 54 -2.70 18.46 -5.62
N LYS A 55 -4.00 18.76 -5.81
CA LYS A 55 -4.45 19.73 -6.82
C LYS A 55 -3.96 21.15 -6.51
N GLY A 56 -3.92 21.53 -5.24
CA GLY A 56 -3.38 22.82 -4.78
C GLY A 56 -1.90 23.01 -5.10
N GLU A 57 -1.13 21.92 -5.17
CA GLU A 57 0.27 21.89 -5.61
C GLU A 57 0.42 21.75 -7.14
N GLY A 58 -0.68 21.76 -7.91
CA GLY A 58 -0.67 21.65 -9.37
C GLY A 58 -0.65 20.20 -9.90
N GLY A 59 -0.80 19.21 -9.02
CA GLY A 59 -0.93 17.81 -9.40
C GLY A 59 -2.35 17.44 -9.86
N ASN A 60 -2.51 16.22 -10.37
CA ASN A 60 -3.80 15.70 -10.82
C ASN A 60 -4.25 14.56 -9.90
N ALA A 61 -5.39 14.73 -9.23
CA ALA A 61 -5.88 13.75 -8.26
C ALA A 61 -7.41 13.63 -8.28
N LEU A 62 -7.90 12.43 -7.94
CA LEU A 62 -9.31 12.11 -7.74
C LEU A 62 -9.49 11.41 -6.39
N ALA A 63 -10.37 11.91 -5.54
CA ALA A 63 -10.77 11.18 -4.33
C ALA A 63 -11.86 10.16 -4.66
N VAL A 64 -11.70 8.94 -4.20
CA VAL A 64 -12.67 7.85 -4.40
C VAL A 64 -12.92 7.13 -3.09
N ARG A 65 -14.19 6.97 -2.72
CA ARG A 65 -14.55 6.10 -1.60
C ARG A 65 -14.40 4.63 -2.00
N VAL A 66 -13.64 3.85 -1.22
CA VAL A 66 -13.52 2.40 -1.42
C VAL A 66 -13.53 1.65 -0.09
N ASP A 67 -14.36 0.64 0.02
CA ASP A 67 -14.18 -0.46 0.97
C ASP A 67 -13.45 -1.59 0.25
N VAL A 68 -12.17 -1.77 0.54
CA VAL A 68 -11.33 -2.78 -0.13
C VAL A 68 -11.79 -4.20 0.15
N SER A 69 -12.57 -4.43 1.21
CA SER A 69 -13.14 -5.75 1.55
C SER A 69 -14.41 -6.09 0.76
N ASP A 70 -14.93 -5.15 -0.03
CA ASP A 70 -16.09 -5.31 -0.89
C ASP A 70 -15.67 -5.38 -2.38
N PRO A 71 -15.90 -6.51 -3.07
CA PRO A 71 -15.51 -6.65 -4.46
C PRO A 71 -16.23 -5.68 -5.42
N ASP A 72 -17.45 -5.24 -5.12
CA ASP A 72 -18.18 -4.31 -5.97
C ASP A 72 -17.67 -2.88 -5.75
N SER A 73 -17.33 -2.49 -4.52
CA SER A 73 -16.66 -1.24 -4.23
C SER A 73 -15.28 -1.14 -4.92
N ALA A 74 -14.49 -2.23 -4.94
CA ALA A 74 -13.22 -2.26 -5.67
C ALA A 74 -13.42 -2.11 -7.20
N LYS A 75 -14.45 -2.73 -7.78
CA LYS A 75 -14.81 -2.56 -9.21
C LYS A 75 -15.23 -1.13 -9.53
N GLU A 76 -16.02 -0.51 -8.66
CA GLU A 76 -16.48 0.86 -8.82
C GLU A 76 -15.29 1.85 -8.76
N MET A 77 -14.36 1.67 -7.83
CA MET A 77 -13.10 2.44 -7.79
C MET A 77 -12.35 2.38 -9.13
N ALA A 78 -12.22 1.18 -9.70
CA ALA A 78 -11.55 1.00 -10.99
C ALA A 78 -12.36 1.63 -12.16
N ALA A 79 -13.69 1.62 -12.10
CA ALA A 79 -14.55 2.25 -13.11
C ALA A 79 -14.43 3.78 -13.07
N GLN A 80 -14.48 4.39 -11.89
CA GLN A 80 -14.30 5.83 -11.70
C GLN A 80 -12.91 6.27 -12.16
N THR A 81 -11.86 5.50 -11.85
CA THR A 81 -10.50 5.76 -12.34
C THR A 81 -10.43 5.82 -13.85
N LEU A 82 -11.06 4.85 -14.53
CA LEU A 82 -11.10 4.81 -16.00
C LEU A 82 -11.90 5.96 -16.60
N ALA A 83 -13.01 6.33 -15.98
CA ALA A 83 -13.87 7.43 -16.45
C ALA A 83 -13.13 8.77 -16.39
N GLU A 84 -12.34 9.00 -15.32
CA GLU A 84 -11.61 10.26 -15.10
C GLU A 84 -10.33 10.31 -15.91
N PHE A 85 -9.50 9.26 -15.86
CA PHE A 85 -8.12 9.28 -16.36
C PHE A 85 -7.87 8.37 -17.58
N GLY A 86 -8.86 7.60 -18.01
CA GLY A 86 -8.76 6.77 -19.21
C GLY A 86 -7.90 5.51 -19.09
N GLY A 87 -7.26 5.26 -17.96
CA GLY A 87 -6.36 4.10 -17.79
C GLY A 87 -5.95 3.85 -16.35
N ILE A 88 -5.25 2.73 -16.13
CA ILE A 88 -4.63 2.37 -14.84
C ILE A 88 -3.27 1.75 -15.15
N ASP A 89 -2.20 2.34 -14.63
CA ASP A 89 -0.82 1.86 -14.79
C ASP A 89 -0.28 1.27 -13.49
N TYR A 90 -0.65 1.85 -12.34
CA TYR A 90 -0.12 1.45 -11.04
C TYR A 90 -1.23 1.25 -10.00
N LEU A 91 -0.99 0.30 -9.08
CA LEU A 91 -1.81 0.09 -7.90
C LEU A 91 -0.91 -0.05 -6.67
N VAL A 92 -1.19 0.74 -5.63
CA VAL A 92 -0.58 0.57 -4.30
C VAL A 92 -1.66 0.07 -3.34
N ASN A 93 -1.60 -1.20 -2.97
CA ASN A 93 -2.47 -1.82 -1.97
C ASN A 93 -1.92 -1.51 -0.56
N ASN A 94 -2.28 -0.36 -0.03
CA ASN A 94 -1.82 0.10 1.28
C ASN A 94 -2.93 0.06 2.35
N ALA A 95 -4.20 0.05 1.98
CA ALA A 95 -5.31 0.03 2.94
C ALA A 95 -5.20 -1.12 3.95
N ALA A 96 -5.36 -0.81 5.22
CA ALA A 96 -5.31 -1.77 6.32
C ALA A 96 -6.04 -1.26 7.56
N ILE A 97 -6.59 -2.15 8.35
CA ILE A 97 -6.96 -1.89 9.75
C ILE A 97 -5.67 -2.04 10.56
N PHE A 98 -5.16 -0.94 11.12
CA PHE A 98 -4.02 -0.93 12.02
C PHE A 98 -4.24 0.02 13.20
N GLY A 99 -4.59 1.29 12.96
CA GLY A 99 -4.91 2.24 14.02
C GLY A 99 -6.05 1.74 14.91
N GLY A 100 -5.80 1.64 16.23
CA GLY A 100 -6.79 1.17 17.19
C GLY A 100 -7.20 -0.30 17.06
N MET A 101 -6.42 -1.14 16.36
CA MET A 101 -6.72 -2.57 16.27
C MET A 101 -6.68 -3.25 17.63
N LYS A 102 -7.50 -4.29 17.79
CA LYS A 102 -7.44 -5.14 18.99
C LYS A 102 -6.14 -5.93 19.01
N LEU A 103 -5.51 -6.02 20.18
CA LEU A 103 -4.25 -6.76 20.38
C LEU A 103 -4.49 -8.16 20.98
N ASP A 104 -5.61 -8.77 20.65
CA ASP A 104 -5.99 -10.10 21.15
C ASP A 104 -5.08 -11.20 20.58
N PHE A 105 -4.95 -12.31 21.33
CA PHE A 105 -4.29 -13.50 20.81
C PHE A 105 -5.12 -14.16 19.71
N LEU A 106 -4.48 -14.79 18.75
CA LEU A 106 -5.13 -15.47 17.63
C LEU A 106 -6.16 -16.53 18.09
N VAL A 107 -5.89 -17.20 19.21
CA VAL A 107 -6.76 -18.25 19.76
C VAL A 107 -7.99 -17.72 20.49
N SER A 108 -8.06 -16.44 20.80
CA SER A 108 -9.13 -15.83 21.61
C SER A 108 -9.78 -14.62 20.95
N VAL A 109 -9.29 -14.14 19.82
CA VAL A 109 -9.89 -13.03 19.09
C VAL A 109 -11.32 -13.36 18.69
N ASP A 110 -12.21 -12.40 18.80
CA ASP A 110 -13.59 -12.53 18.32
C ASP A 110 -13.60 -12.92 16.83
N TRP A 111 -14.39 -13.95 16.50
CA TRP A 111 -14.34 -14.55 15.15
C TRP A 111 -14.84 -13.59 14.04
N ASP A 112 -15.85 -12.77 14.33
CA ASP A 112 -16.37 -11.81 13.35
C ASP A 112 -15.39 -10.65 13.16
N TYR A 113 -14.74 -10.20 14.23
CA TYR A 113 -13.65 -9.23 14.14
C TYR A 113 -12.47 -9.77 13.32
N TYR A 114 -12.05 -11.02 13.58
CA TYR A 114 -10.98 -11.69 12.80
C TYR A 114 -11.33 -11.76 11.32
N LYS A 115 -12.52 -12.21 10.96
CA LYS A 115 -12.97 -12.27 9.56
C LYS A 115 -12.95 -10.87 8.90
N LYS A 116 -13.49 -9.85 9.57
CA LYS A 116 -13.46 -8.48 9.07
C LYS A 116 -12.03 -7.96 8.93
N PHE A 117 -11.16 -8.26 9.90
CA PHE A 117 -9.76 -7.87 9.86
C PHE A 117 -9.04 -8.50 8.66
N MET A 118 -9.18 -9.80 8.44
CA MET A 118 -8.56 -10.51 7.32
C MET A 118 -9.11 -10.05 5.98
N SER A 119 -10.42 -9.80 5.88
CA SER A 119 -11.04 -9.32 4.64
C SER A 119 -10.50 -7.95 4.19
N VAL A 120 -10.12 -7.08 5.12
CA VAL A 120 -9.47 -5.80 4.79
C VAL A 120 -7.99 -5.98 4.56
N ASN A 121 -7.26 -6.60 5.52
CA ASN A 121 -5.80 -6.57 5.56
C ASN A 121 -5.12 -7.58 4.62
N MET A 122 -5.87 -8.56 4.10
CA MET A 122 -5.35 -9.56 3.16
C MET A 122 -6.20 -9.60 1.88
N ASP A 123 -7.50 -9.89 1.99
CA ASP A 123 -8.35 -10.07 0.81
C ASP A 123 -8.52 -8.77 0.02
N GLY A 124 -8.47 -7.61 0.68
CA GLY A 124 -8.57 -6.30 0.05
C GLY A 124 -7.53 -6.09 -1.07
N ALA A 125 -6.29 -6.50 -0.85
CA ALA A 125 -5.25 -6.42 -1.88
C ALA A 125 -5.57 -7.31 -3.09
N LEU A 126 -6.11 -8.52 -2.85
CA LEU A 126 -6.57 -9.40 -3.92
C LEU A 126 -7.75 -8.79 -4.68
N LEU A 127 -8.76 -8.25 -3.99
CA LEU A 127 -9.95 -7.68 -4.60
C LEU A 127 -9.62 -6.46 -5.45
N CYS A 128 -8.79 -5.55 -4.96
CA CYS A 128 -8.33 -4.39 -5.73
C CYS A 128 -7.51 -4.82 -6.95
N THR A 129 -6.60 -5.79 -6.81
CA THR A 129 -5.83 -6.33 -7.93
C THR A 129 -6.76 -6.94 -8.99
N ARG A 130 -7.77 -7.74 -8.58
CA ARG A 130 -8.78 -8.32 -9.49
C ARG A 130 -9.60 -7.25 -10.21
N ALA A 131 -9.87 -6.12 -9.59
CA ALA A 131 -10.59 -5.01 -10.20
C ALA A 131 -9.80 -4.32 -11.32
N VAL A 132 -8.46 -4.25 -11.21
CA VAL A 132 -7.63 -3.45 -12.12
C VAL A 132 -6.82 -4.24 -13.14
N TYR A 133 -6.40 -5.48 -12.88
CA TYR A 133 -5.37 -6.17 -13.69
C TYR A 133 -5.68 -6.26 -15.18
N ARG A 134 -6.95 -6.55 -15.57
CA ARG A 134 -7.36 -6.61 -16.97
C ARG A 134 -7.27 -5.26 -17.68
N LYS A 135 -7.45 -4.17 -16.92
CA LYS A 135 -7.37 -2.80 -17.40
C LYS A 135 -5.92 -2.40 -17.60
N MET A 136 -5.07 -2.77 -16.65
CA MET A 136 -3.60 -2.62 -16.75
C MET A 136 -3.06 -3.42 -17.95
N ALA A 137 -3.44 -4.70 -18.10
CA ALA A 137 -3.02 -5.54 -19.22
C ALA A 137 -3.40 -4.94 -20.59
N LYS A 138 -4.62 -4.38 -20.72
CA LYS A 138 -5.07 -3.69 -21.95
C LYS A 138 -4.22 -2.45 -22.28
N ARG A 139 -3.60 -1.84 -21.28
CA ARG A 139 -2.72 -0.68 -21.42
C ARG A 139 -1.24 -1.06 -21.66
N GLY A 140 -0.96 -2.37 -21.71
CA GLY A 140 0.38 -2.90 -21.98
C GLY A 140 1.12 -3.42 -20.75
N GLY A 141 0.46 -3.47 -19.60
CA GLY A 141 1.02 -3.93 -18.34
C GLY A 141 1.03 -2.84 -17.26
N GLY A 142 1.90 -2.98 -16.28
CA GLY A 142 2.03 -2.02 -15.18
C GLY A 142 2.74 -2.59 -13.95
N ALA A 143 2.59 -1.93 -12.81
CA ALA A 143 3.17 -2.40 -11.56
C ALA A 143 2.23 -2.26 -10.37
N ILE A 144 2.28 -3.25 -9.47
CA ILE A 144 1.52 -3.28 -8.23
C ILE A 144 2.50 -3.38 -7.05
N VAL A 145 2.29 -2.55 -6.04
CA VAL A 145 3.00 -2.63 -4.76
C VAL A 145 2.00 -2.97 -3.66
N ASN A 146 2.27 -4.06 -2.95
CA ASN A 146 1.49 -4.47 -1.79
C ASN A 146 2.19 -4.03 -0.50
N GLN A 147 1.46 -3.44 0.43
CA GLN A 147 1.97 -3.05 1.73
C GLN A 147 1.93 -4.24 2.69
N SER A 148 3.09 -4.86 2.89
CA SER A 148 3.32 -5.87 3.91
C SER A 148 3.72 -5.21 5.24
N SER A 149 4.49 -5.89 6.08
CA SER A 149 5.08 -5.40 7.32
C SER A 149 6.16 -6.38 7.81
N THR A 150 7.13 -5.91 8.59
CA THR A 150 8.03 -6.78 9.38
C THR A 150 7.28 -7.68 10.35
N ALA A 151 6.05 -7.34 10.74
CA ALA A 151 5.15 -8.18 11.52
C ALA A 151 4.94 -9.59 10.92
N ALA A 152 5.11 -9.76 9.61
CA ALA A 152 5.06 -11.07 8.94
C ALA A 152 6.13 -12.05 9.44
N TRP A 153 7.22 -11.57 10.00
CA TRP A 153 8.32 -12.39 10.54
C TRP A 153 8.45 -12.33 12.06
N LEU A 154 7.68 -11.45 12.71
CA LEU A 154 7.72 -11.25 14.18
C LEU A 154 6.63 -12.03 14.91
N TYR A 155 5.84 -12.86 14.20
CA TYR A 155 4.73 -13.63 14.78
C TYR A 155 3.73 -12.75 15.55
N SER A 156 3.45 -11.56 15.01
CA SER A 156 2.63 -10.53 15.65
C SER A 156 1.14 -10.82 15.47
N ASN A 157 0.59 -11.79 16.18
CA ASN A 157 -0.83 -12.18 16.22
C ASN A 157 -1.47 -12.34 14.81
N PHE A 158 -2.78 -12.06 14.67
CA PHE A 158 -3.50 -12.13 13.38
C PHE A 158 -3.09 -11.01 12.41
N TYR A 159 -2.51 -9.90 12.88
CA TYR A 159 -1.91 -8.89 11.99
C TYR A 159 -0.70 -9.45 11.25
N GLY A 160 0.21 -10.07 11.97
CA GLY A 160 1.35 -10.76 11.35
C GLY A 160 0.90 -11.83 10.36
N LEU A 161 -0.12 -12.62 10.72
CA LEU A 161 -0.70 -13.63 9.82
C LEU A 161 -1.25 -13.00 8.53
N ALA A 162 -1.99 -11.89 8.61
CA ALA A 162 -2.47 -11.17 7.42
C ALA A 162 -1.30 -10.71 6.54
N LYS A 163 -0.20 -10.23 7.14
CA LYS A 163 0.97 -9.76 6.39
C LYS A 163 1.81 -10.89 5.79
N VAL A 164 1.84 -12.09 6.42
CA VAL A 164 2.31 -13.34 5.77
C VAL A 164 1.43 -13.66 4.56
N GLY A 165 0.12 -13.53 4.68
CA GLY A 165 -0.82 -13.69 3.57
C GLY A 165 -0.54 -12.72 2.42
N ILE A 166 -0.25 -11.45 2.70
CA ILE A 166 0.16 -10.46 1.69
C ILE A 166 1.44 -10.86 0.97
N ASN A 167 2.43 -11.42 1.68
CA ASN A 167 3.66 -11.92 1.05
C ASN A 167 3.35 -13.06 0.07
N GLY A 168 2.53 -14.03 0.49
CA GLY A 168 2.07 -15.13 -0.37
C GLY A 168 1.26 -14.66 -1.57
N LEU A 169 0.31 -13.72 -1.36
CA LEU A 169 -0.46 -13.11 -2.45
C LEU A 169 0.43 -12.38 -3.45
N THR A 170 1.44 -11.66 -2.98
CA THR A 170 2.40 -10.96 -3.85
C THR A 170 3.09 -11.93 -4.79
N GLN A 171 3.58 -13.05 -4.28
CA GLN A 171 4.29 -14.07 -5.06
C GLN A 171 3.36 -14.79 -6.02
N GLN A 172 2.19 -15.20 -5.55
CA GLN A 172 1.21 -15.92 -6.37
C GLN A 172 0.69 -15.04 -7.52
N LEU A 173 0.24 -13.83 -7.23
CA LEU A 173 -0.28 -12.91 -8.25
C LEU A 173 0.79 -12.46 -9.24
N ALA A 174 2.03 -12.26 -8.80
CA ALA A 174 3.14 -11.94 -9.70
C ALA A 174 3.40 -13.08 -10.70
N THR A 175 3.28 -14.33 -10.26
CA THR A 175 3.41 -15.52 -11.13
C THR A 175 2.26 -15.59 -12.13
N GLU A 176 1.03 -15.32 -11.71
CA GLU A 176 -0.16 -15.38 -12.58
C GLU A 176 -0.21 -14.24 -13.61
N LEU A 177 0.26 -13.04 -13.23
CA LEU A 177 0.08 -11.83 -14.03
C LEU A 177 1.35 -11.40 -14.78
N GLY A 178 2.49 -12.04 -14.53
CA GLY A 178 3.76 -11.72 -15.20
C GLY A 178 3.68 -11.84 -16.73
N GLY A 179 2.96 -12.82 -17.25
CA GLY A 179 2.72 -12.97 -18.69
C GLY A 179 1.89 -11.84 -19.33
N GLN A 180 1.25 -11.01 -18.52
CA GLN A 180 0.52 -9.80 -18.92
C GLN A 180 1.33 -8.51 -18.73
N ASN A 181 2.65 -8.64 -18.49
CA ASN A 181 3.56 -7.54 -18.22
C ASN A 181 3.15 -6.72 -16.97
N ILE A 182 2.60 -7.39 -15.95
CA ILE A 182 2.27 -6.78 -14.67
C ILE A 182 3.24 -7.30 -13.61
N ARG A 183 4.05 -6.41 -13.06
CA ARG A 183 4.98 -6.71 -11.96
C ARG A 183 4.29 -6.50 -10.63
N ILE A 184 4.50 -7.40 -9.68
CA ILE A 184 3.94 -7.28 -8.33
C ILE A 184 5.02 -7.54 -7.31
N ASN A 185 5.24 -6.57 -6.43
CA ASN A 185 6.18 -6.64 -5.33
C ASN A 185 5.52 -6.16 -4.04
N ALA A 186 6.15 -6.41 -2.92
CA ALA A 186 5.71 -5.88 -1.63
C ALA A 186 6.81 -5.06 -0.96
N ILE A 187 6.39 -4.05 -0.22
CA ILE A 187 7.21 -3.34 0.76
C ILE A 187 6.79 -3.84 2.15
N ALA A 188 7.76 -4.18 2.98
CA ALA A 188 7.56 -4.57 4.37
C ALA A 188 8.20 -3.54 5.29
N PRO A 189 7.46 -2.52 5.71
CA PRO A 189 7.96 -1.54 6.66
C PRO A 189 8.26 -2.14 8.02
N GLY A 190 9.25 -1.58 8.69
CA GLY A 190 9.39 -1.65 10.14
C GLY A 190 8.38 -0.74 10.85
N PRO A 191 8.63 -0.40 12.10
CA PRO A 191 7.78 0.53 12.85
C PRO A 191 7.92 1.95 12.28
N ILE A 192 6.83 2.46 11.72
CA ILE A 192 6.74 3.79 11.11
C ILE A 192 5.95 4.72 12.03
N ASP A 193 6.46 5.91 12.27
CA ASP A 193 5.80 6.93 13.10
C ASP A 193 4.63 7.57 12.34
N THR A 194 3.44 7.03 12.57
CA THR A 194 2.15 7.50 12.03
C THR A 194 1.15 7.66 13.17
N GLU A 195 0.09 8.42 12.93
CA GLU A 195 -1.03 8.50 13.88
C GLU A 195 -1.60 7.11 14.21
N ALA A 196 -1.75 6.25 13.20
CA ALA A 196 -2.21 4.88 13.38
C ALA A 196 -1.28 4.08 14.30
N ASN A 197 0.05 4.26 14.21
CA ASN A 197 0.99 3.59 15.09
C ASN A 197 0.90 4.15 16.53
N ARG A 198 0.86 5.47 16.68
CA ARG A 198 0.75 6.13 18.00
C ARG A 198 -0.52 5.72 18.76
N THR A 199 -1.60 5.36 18.06
CA THR A 199 -2.86 4.89 18.68
C THR A 199 -2.86 3.39 18.97
N THR A 200 -1.95 2.60 18.38
CA THR A 200 -1.89 1.14 18.54
C THR A 200 -0.73 0.69 19.42
N THR A 201 0.45 1.34 19.30
CA THR A 201 1.65 0.96 20.04
C THR A 201 1.75 1.76 21.33
N PRO A 202 1.76 1.13 22.51
CA PRO A 202 1.99 1.82 23.77
C PRO A 202 3.32 2.57 23.78
N GLN A 203 3.31 3.81 24.26
CA GLN A 203 4.47 4.70 24.16
C GLN A 203 5.70 4.18 24.93
N GLU A 204 5.46 3.46 26.03
CA GLU A 204 6.53 2.79 26.80
C GLU A 204 7.24 1.69 26.01
N MET A 205 6.60 1.09 25.01
CA MET A 205 7.20 0.05 24.15
C MET A 205 8.04 0.64 23.03
N VAL A 206 7.83 1.89 22.65
CA VAL A 206 8.52 2.52 21.50
C VAL A 206 10.05 2.55 21.72
N ALA A 207 10.49 2.88 22.93
CA ALA A 207 11.92 2.92 23.24
C ALA A 207 12.59 1.53 23.11
N ASP A 208 11.90 0.47 23.50
CA ASP A 208 12.44 -0.89 23.39
C ASP A 208 12.41 -1.40 21.94
N ILE A 209 11.39 -1.03 21.17
CA ILE A 209 11.34 -1.30 19.73
C ILE A 209 12.52 -0.63 19.02
N VAL A 210 12.76 0.66 19.30
CA VAL A 210 13.85 1.45 18.68
C VAL A 210 15.23 0.89 19.01
N LYS A 211 15.46 0.39 20.24
CA LYS A 211 16.73 -0.27 20.61
C LYS A 211 17.05 -1.49 19.74
N GLY A 212 16.04 -2.18 19.21
CA GLY A 212 16.20 -3.32 18.32
C GLY A 212 16.43 -2.95 16.85
N ILE A 213 16.42 -1.66 16.49
CA ILE A 213 16.60 -1.18 15.13
C ILE A 213 18.01 -0.62 14.96
N PRO A 214 18.84 -1.17 14.04
CA PRO A 214 20.20 -0.68 13.79
C PRO A 214 20.28 0.83 13.51
N LEU A 215 19.34 1.42 12.78
CA LEU A 215 19.29 2.87 12.55
C LEU A 215 18.79 3.67 13.76
N SER A 216 18.45 3.01 14.87
CA SER A 216 18.14 3.60 16.18
C SER A 216 17.06 4.69 16.16
N ARG A 217 16.08 4.57 15.27
CA ARG A 217 14.89 5.43 15.20
C ARG A 217 13.69 4.67 14.64
N MET A 218 12.49 5.21 14.87
CA MET A 218 11.33 4.87 14.07
C MET A 218 11.55 5.36 12.63
N GLY A 219 10.98 4.66 11.66
CA GLY A 219 10.87 5.19 10.31
C GLY A 219 9.79 6.27 10.22
N GLU A 220 9.85 7.08 9.19
CA GLU A 220 8.82 8.03 8.78
C GLU A 220 8.17 7.54 7.48
N PRO A 221 6.92 7.95 7.16
CA PRO A 221 6.28 7.56 5.90
C PRO A 221 7.14 7.86 4.67
N GLU A 222 7.90 8.94 4.70
CA GLU A 222 8.83 9.39 3.65
C GLU A 222 9.96 8.39 3.38
N ASP A 223 10.40 7.64 4.39
CA ASP A 223 11.43 6.60 4.24
C ASP A 223 10.99 5.48 3.27
N LEU A 224 9.69 5.31 3.08
CA LEU A 224 9.12 4.26 2.23
C LEU A 224 8.97 4.70 0.76
N VAL A 225 8.92 6.01 0.51
CA VAL A 225 8.61 6.60 -0.80
C VAL A 225 9.59 6.14 -1.88
N GLY A 226 10.89 6.21 -1.58
CA GLY A 226 11.92 5.84 -2.55
C GLY A 226 11.76 4.42 -3.08
N MET A 227 11.46 3.46 -2.18
CA MET A 227 11.22 2.07 -2.58
C MET A 227 9.91 1.92 -3.35
N CYS A 228 8.84 2.61 -2.96
CA CYS A 228 7.56 2.56 -3.67
C CYS A 228 7.70 3.06 -5.12
N LEU A 229 8.26 4.25 -5.31
CA LEU A 229 8.49 4.82 -6.64
C LEU A 229 9.43 3.95 -7.47
N PHE A 230 10.51 3.45 -6.90
CA PHE A 230 11.43 2.54 -7.58
C PHE A 230 10.71 1.29 -8.09
N LEU A 231 9.92 0.62 -7.25
CA LEU A 231 9.21 -0.60 -7.62
C LEU A 231 8.13 -0.37 -8.68
N LEU A 232 7.52 0.81 -8.72
CA LEU A 232 6.54 1.18 -9.74
C LEU A 232 7.21 1.58 -11.06
N SER A 233 8.44 2.12 -11.03
CA SER A 233 9.16 2.65 -12.20
C SER A 233 9.75 1.56 -13.10
N ASP A 234 10.19 1.97 -14.31
CA ASP A 234 10.87 1.11 -15.25
C ASP A 234 12.29 0.69 -14.79
N GLN A 235 12.84 1.35 -13.77
CA GLN A 235 14.10 0.92 -13.15
C GLN A 235 13.98 -0.46 -12.49
N ALA A 236 12.77 -0.84 -12.09
CA ALA A 236 12.44 -2.16 -11.54
C ALA A 236 11.86 -3.15 -12.59
N LYS A 237 12.06 -2.93 -13.89
CA LYS A 237 11.43 -3.74 -14.95
C LYS A 237 11.75 -5.24 -14.92
N TRP A 238 12.81 -5.65 -14.22
CA TRP A 238 13.18 -7.06 -14.01
C TRP A 238 12.99 -7.54 -12.57
N ILE A 239 12.18 -6.80 -11.78
CA ILE A 239 11.91 -7.11 -10.37
C ILE A 239 10.42 -7.38 -10.19
N THR A 240 10.10 -8.61 -9.81
CA THR A 240 8.75 -9.06 -9.46
C THR A 240 8.81 -10.21 -8.44
N CYS A 241 7.73 -10.57 -7.79
CA CYS A 241 7.67 -11.60 -6.74
C CYS A 241 8.46 -11.29 -5.46
N GLN A 242 8.97 -10.08 -5.28
CA GLN A 242 9.88 -9.78 -4.17
C GLN A 242 9.17 -9.06 -3.02
N ILE A 243 9.67 -9.26 -1.82
CA ILE A 243 9.25 -8.54 -0.62
C ILE A 243 10.48 -7.80 -0.09
N PHE A 244 10.42 -6.46 -0.11
CA PHE A 244 11.52 -5.60 0.31
C PHE A 244 11.27 -5.03 1.70
N ASN A 245 12.18 -5.31 2.62
CA ASN A 245 12.15 -4.68 3.94
C ASN A 245 12.64 -3.23 3.82
N VAL A 246 11.89 -2.31 4.42
CA VAL A 246 12.27 -0.92 4.65
C VAL A 246 12.02 -0.65 6.13
N ASP A 247 12.96 -1.04 6.98
CA ASP A 247 12.73 -1.27 8.39
C ASP A 247 13.89 -0.82 9.31
N GLY A 248 14.83 -0.06 8.76
CA GLY A 248 16.01 0.38 9.51
C GLY A 248 16.95 -0.75 9.92
N GLY A 249 16.77 -1.96 9.36
CA GLY A 249 17.54 -3.16 9.69
C GLY A 249 16.91 -4.01 10.80
N GLN A 250 15.61 -3.82 11.12
CA GLN A 250 14.92 -4.57 12.17
C GLN A 250 14.91 -6.09 11.91
N ILE A 251 14.73 -6.50 10.65
CA ILE A 251 14.66 -7.91 10.28
C ILE A 251 15.82 -8.29 9.37
N PHE A 252 16.64 -9.23 9.83
CA PHE A 252 17.69 -9.83 9.01
C PHE A 252 17.13 -11.05 8.28
N ARG A 253 17.32 -11.10 6.96
CA ARG A 253 17.04 -12.26 6.12
C ARG A 253 18.28 -12.63 5.35
N SER A 254 18.71 -13.85 5.49
CA SER A 254 19.82 -14.47 4.73
C SER A 254 19.27 -15.40 3.66
#